data_8d4d18cb2edfd4414a150223fd452dfa
#
_entry.id   8d4d18cb2edfd4414a150223fd452dfa
#
_cell.length_a   1.000
_cell.length_b   1.000
_cell.length_c   1.000
_cell.angle_alpha   90.00
_cell.angle_beta   90.00
_cell.angle_gamma   90.00
#
_symmetry.space_group_name_H-M   'P 1'
#
loop_
_entity.id
_entity.type
_entity.pdbx_description
1 polymer ?
#
loop_
_entity_poly.entity_id
_entity_poly.type
_entity_poly.pdbx_seq_one_letter_code
_entity_poly.pdbx_strand_id
1 'polypeptide(L)'
;MNLLKLKKNNNLKYLAFIPLFLVACKKEPEMTDTKVDTVTTIEKPADSLSTILKTEKESNQNIITVDASKMPIRLNLEIKNPDDQIILKLQTLNQPKIKGYLKTENPMNVRFNQIRMPDNTFDGPFGPTIEYDTKQKGEYWLIFAKNNMADGQPVGKFFVKIE
;
A
#
# COMPACT_ATOMS: atom_id res chain seq x y z
N MET A 1 35.30 50.45 -14.64
CA MET A 1 34.73 51.71 -15.19
C MET A 1 33.80 51.31 -16.30
N ASN A 2 32.54 51.17 -16.00
CA ASN A 2 31.40 51.59 -16.79
C ASN A 2 30.09 51.14 -16.12
N LEU A 3 29.44 52.14 -15.60
CA LEU A 3 28.09 52.23 -15.12
C LEU A 3 27.09 52.19 -16.29
N LEU A 4 25.84 52.02 -15.96
CA LEU A 4 24.63 52.39 -16.65
C LEU A 4 23.82 51.18 -17.15
N LYS A 5 22.52 51.06 -16.94
CA LYS A 5 21.45 52.01 -16.58
C LYS A 5 20.22 51.26 -16.12
N LEU A 6 19.63 51.73 -15.07
CA LEU A 6 18.24 51.47 -14.71
C LEU A 6 17.28 51.91 -15.85
N LYS A 7 16.29 51.07 -16.14
CA LYS A 7 15.11 51.54 -16.85
C LYS A 7 13.86 51.19 -16.05
N LYS A 8 13.40 52.24 -15.37
CA LYS A 8 12.12 52.37 -14.72
C LYS A 8 11.07 52.54 -15.80
N ASN A 9 10.04 51.73 -15.83
CA ASN A 9 8.81 52.03 -16.58
C ASN A 9 7.61 51.88 -15.67
N ASN A 10 7.10 53.04 -15.30
CA ASN A 10 5.75 53.25 -14.77
C ASN A 10 4.77 53.25 -15.95
N ASN A 11 3.66 52.57 -15.80
CA ASN A 11 2.33 52.94 -16.33
C ASN A 11 1.34 52.04 -15.62
N LEU A 12 0.59 52.49 -14.71
CA LEU A 12 -0.52 53.45 -14.67
C LEU A 12 -1.83 52.84 -15.22
N LYS A 13 -2.74 52.60 -14.27
CA LYS A 13 -4.20 52.77 -14.35
C LYS A 13 -4.98 51.86 -15.31
N TYR A 14 -5.76 50.96 -14.75
CA TYR A 14 -7.19 50.81 -15.08
C TYR A 14 -7.88 50.36 -13.79
N LEU A 15 -8.50 51.16 -13.19
CA LEU A 15 -9.83 51.65 -12.86
C LEU A 15 -10.93 50.59 -13.09
N ALA A 16 -11.48 50.21 -11.96
CA ALA A 16 -12.83 49.76 -11.63
C ALA A 16 -13.76 49.32 -12.76
N PHE A 17 -14.26 48.11 -12.60
CA PHE A 17 -15.66 47.83 -12.88
C PHE A 17 -16.14 46.71 -11.96
N ILE A 18 -16.92 47.08 -10.96
CA ILE A 18 -17.74 46.18 -10.16
C ILE A 18 -19.09 46.11 -10.84
N PRO A 19 -19.59 44.93 -11.19
CA PRO A 19 -21.02 44.72 -11.23
C PRO A 19 -21.44 43.91 -9.99
N LEU A 20 -22.16 44.63 -9.16
CA LEU A 20 -23.07 44.16 -8.13
C LEU A 20 -24.15 43.28 -8.80
N PHE A 21 -24.18 41.99 -8.54
CA PHE A 21 -25.34 41.17 -8.83
C PHE A 21 -26.00 40.73 -7.54
N LEU A 22 -27.18 41.32 -7.35
CA LEU A 22 -28.13 41.05 -6.30
C LEU A 22 -28.74 39.66 -6.45
N VAL A 23 -28.70 38.97 -5.34
CA VAL A 23 -29.74 38.12 -4.74
C VAL A 23 -30.88 37.63 -5.66
N ALA A 24 -30.94 36.33 -5.80
CA ALA A 24 -32.21 35.64 -5.92
C ALA A 24 -32.16 34.36 -5.06
N CYS A 25 -32.73 34.48 -3.87
CA CYS A 25 -33.25 33.33 -3.13
C CYS A 25 -34.28 32.63 -3.99
N LYS A 26 -34.06 31.36 -4.28
CA LYS A 26 -35.12 30.44 -4.72
C LYS A 26 -35.18 29.25 -3.76
N LYS A 27 -36.36 29.12 -3.16
CA LYS A 27 -36.79 28.07 -2.24
C LYS A 27 -36.44 26.68 -2.77
N GLU A 28 -35.95 25.87 -1.84
CA GLU A 28 -35.92 24.41 -1.92
C GLU A 28 -37.32 23.83 -2.20
N PRO A 29 -37.40 22.75 -2.95
CA PRO A 29 -38.37 21.72 -2.66
C PRO A 29 -37.66 20.61 -1.87
N GLU A 30 -38.22 20.28 -0.71
CA GLU A 30 -37.99 19.04 0.01
C GLU A 30 -38.07 17.89 -0.98
N MET A 31 -37.00 17.13 -1.07
CA MET A 31 -37.02 15.78 -1.60
C MET A 31 -36.52 14.82 -0.53
N THR A 32 -37.51 14.10 -0.04
CA THR A 32 -37.49 12.79 0.61
C THR A 32 -36.13 12.11 0.71
N ASP A 33 -35.75 11.88 1.97
CA ASP A 33 -34.81 10.86 2.42
C ASP A 33 -34.97 9.56 1.62
N THR A 34 -34.06 9.33 0.71
CA THR A 34 -33.68 7.98 0.32
C THR A 34 -32.32 7.73 0.98
N LYS A 35 -32.36 7.14 2.16
CA LYS A 35 -31.22 6.49 2.78
C LYS A 35 -30.67 5.48 1.78
N VAL A 36 -29.62 5.88 1.07
CA VAL A 36 -28.69 4.92 0.52
C VAL A 36 -27.79 4.55 1.70
N ASP A 37 -28.15 3.48 2.37
CA ASP A 37 -27.27 2.76 3.27
C ASP A 37 -26.07 2.28 2.44
N THR A 38 -25.07 3.14 2.32
CA THR A 38 -23.72 2.69 1.99
C THR A 38 -23.25 1.97 3.25
N VAL A 39 -23.59 0.70 3.34
CA VAL A 39 -22.95 -0.23 4.26
C VAL A 39 -21.49 -0.29 3.84
N THR A 40 -20.69 0.61 4.38
CA THR A 40 -19.25 0.42 4.47
C THR A 40 -19.08 -0.72 5.48
N THR A 41 -19.16 -1.93 4.98
CA THR A 41 -18.74 -3.11 5.73
C THR A 41 -17.27 -2.92 6.01
N ILE A 42 -16.96 -2.35 7.17
CA ILE A 42 -15.64 -2.47 7.79
C ILE A 42 -15.57 -3.96 8.11
N GLU A 43 -15.02 -4.74 7.18
CA GLU A 43 -14.64 -6.11 7.47
C GLU A 43 -13.65 -6.05 8.63
N LYS A 44 -14.17 -6.32 9.83
CA LYS A 44 -13.35 -6.66 11.00
C LYS A 44 -12.39 -7.74 10.54
N PRO A 45 -11.06 -7.56 10.71
CA PRO A 45 -10.09 -8.56 10.28
C PRO A 45 -10.45 -9.88 10.95
N ALA A 46 -11.02 -10.79 10.17
CA ALA A 46 -11.31 -12.13 10.62
C ALA A 46 -9.97 -12.79 10.91
N ASP A 47 -9.80 -13.14 12.15
CA ASP A 47 -8.90 -14.08 12.78
C ASP A 47 -7.63 -14.48 12.00
N SER A 48 -6.72 -13.51 11.84
CA SER A 48 -5.39 -13.77 11.26
C SER A 48 -4.52 -14.67 12.16
N LEU A 49 -4.86 -14.78 13.44
CA LEU A 49 -4.12 -15.58 14.41
C LEU A 49 -4.27 -17.08 14.17
N SER A 50 -5.39 -17.55 13.64
CA SER A 50 -5.62 -18.99 13.39
C SER A 50 -4.84 -19.54 12.19
N THR A 51 -4.26 -18.68 11.36
CA THR A 51 -3.45 -19.08 10.20
C THR A 51 -1.95 -19.06 10.47
N ILE A 52 -1.49 -18.34 11.50
CA ILE A 52 -0.08 -18.28 11.87
C ILE A 52 0.30 -19.55 12.64
N LEU A 53 1.25 -20.28 12.12
CA LEU A 53 1.80 -21.49 12.72
C LEU A 53 3.01 -21.17 13.61
N LYS A 54 3.88 -20.25 13.17
CA LYS A 54 5.12 -19.91 13.87
C LYS A 54 5.57 -18.49 13.53
N THR A 55 6.24 -17.84 14.47
CA THR A 55 6.95 -16.58 14.26
C THR A 55 8.35 -16.70 14.82
N GLU A 56 9.36 -16.30 14.06
CA GLU A 56 10.78 -16.35 14.41
C GLU A 56 11.46 -15.06 14.02
N LYS A 57 12.54 -14.72 14.69
CA LYS A 57 13.40 -13.60 14.32
C LYS A 57 14.83 -14.10 14.16
N GLU A 58 15.40 -13.90 12.99
CA GLU A 58 16.79 -14.24 12.68
C GLU A 58 17.49 -12.99 12.13
N SER A 59 18.37 -12.38 12.93
CA SER A 59 19.07 -11.14 12.56
C SER A 59 18.05 -10.02 12.18
N ASN A 60 18.07 -9.58 10.92
CA ASN A 60 17.14 -8.59 10.36
C ASN A 60 15.93 -9.22 9.65
N GLN A 61 15.70 -10.52 9.80
CA GLN A 61 14.58 -11.23 9.19
C GLN A 61 13.54 -11.56 10.26
N ASN A 62 12.31 -11.12 10.04
CA ASN A 62 11.13 -11.52 10.81
C ASN A 62 10.38 -12.57 9.99
N ILE A 63 10.42 -13.80 10.43
CA ILE A 63 9.89 -14.96 9.70
C ILE A 63 8.54 -15.34 10.29
N ILE A 64 7.52 -15.38 9.47
CA ILE A 64 6.16 -15.77 9.83
C ILE A 64 5.76 -16.95 8.96
N THR A 65 5.52 -18.10 9.59
CA THR A 65 5.04 -19.30 8.90
C THR A 65 3.52 -19.37 9.03
N VAL A 66 2.85 -19.55 7.91
CA VAL A 66 1.38 -19.61 7.83
C VAL A 66 0.90 -20.87 7.12
N ASP A 67 -0.28 -21.31 7.50
CA ASP A 67 -0.99 -22.40 6.82
C ASP A 67 -1.72 -21.86 5.59
N ALA A 68 -1.13 -22.06 4.42
CA ALA A 68 -1.69 -21.57 3.16
C ALA A 68 -2.92 -22.36 2.68
N SER A 69 -3.28 -23.46 3.33
CA SER A 69 -4.56 -24.13 3.07
C SER A 69 -5.76 -23.31 3.53
N LYS A 70 -5.52 -22.31 4.41
CA LYS A 70 -6.55 -21.42 4.97
C LYS A 70 -6.62 -20.06 4.26
N MET A 71 -6.21 -19.99 3.00
CA MET A 71 -6.37 -18.76 2.21
C MET A 71 -7.85 -18.33 2.12
N PRO A 72 -8.16 -17.01 2.09
CA PRO A 72 -7.22 -15.90 2.02
C PRO A 72 -6.58 -15.56 3.37
N ILE A 73 -5.27 -15.31 3.36
CA ILE A 73 -4.49 -14.88 4.52
C ILE A 73 -4.49 -13.36 4.58
N ARG A 74 -4.77 -12.79 5.77
CA ARG A 74 -4.77 -11.34 6.02
C ARG A 74 -3.90 -11.04 7.23
N LEU A 75 -2.87 -10.22 7.06
CA LEU A 75 -1.92 -9.89 8.12
C LEU A 75 -1.67 -8.39 8.20
N ASN A 76 -1.59 -7.87 9.42
CA ASN A 76 -1.01 -6.56 9.69
C ASN A 76 0.45 -6.77 10.09
N LEU A 77 1.35 -6.20 9.33
CA LEU A 77 2.79 -6.37 9.44
C LEU A 77 3.45 -5.03 9.75
N GLU A 78 4.65 -5.06 10.35
CA GLU A 78 5.40 -3.86 10.68
C GLU A 78 6.90 -4.08 10.41
N ILE A 79 7.51 -3.20 9.63
CA ILE A 79 8.96 -3.07 9.51
C ILE A 79 9.42 -2.00 10.50
N LYS A 80 10.27 -2.38 11.46
CA LYS A 80 10.74 -1.50 12.54
C LYS A 80 12.08 -0.83 12.24
N ASN A 81 12.95 -1.51 11.50
CA ASN A 81 14.24 -0.98 11.10
C ASN A 81 14.37 -0.97 9.56
N PRO A 82 15.10 0.00 8.99
CA PRO A 82 15.21 0.16 7.53
C PRO A 82 15.74 -1.07 6.78
N ASP A 83 16.50 -1.91 7.44
CA ASP A 83 17.12 -3.10 6.85
C ASP A 83 16.38 -4.41 7.22
N ASP A 84 15.31 -4.30 8.00
CA ASP A 84 14.49 -5.46 8.33
C ASP A 84 13.75 -5.97 7.09
N GLN A 85 13.63 -7.28 7.03
CA GLN A 85 12.80 -8.00 6.05
C GLN A 85 11.72 -8.79 6.78
N ILE A 86 10.56 -8.93 6.17
CA ILE A 86 9.55 -9.87 6.62
C ILE A 86 9.48 -11.00 5.61
N ILE A 87 9.57 -12.21 6.09
CA ILE A 87 9.47 -13.43 5.30
C ILE A 87 8.19 -14.16 5.69
N LEU A 88 7.25 -14.26 4.77
CA LEU A 88 6.02 -15.03 4.93
C LEU A 88 6.21 -16.38 4.27
N LYS A 89 6.38 -17.45 5.06
CA LYS A 89 6.48 -18.83 4.59
C LYS A 89 5.08 -19.43 4.44
N LEU A 90 4.73 -19.80 3.22
CA LEU A 90 3.45 -20.40 2.86
C LEU A 90 3.60 -21.93 2.91
N GLN A 91 3.22 -22.54 4.02
CA GLN A 91 3.16 -24.00 4.13
C GLN A 91 1.82 -24.53 3.61
N THR A 92 1.78 -25.78 3.20
CA THR A 92 0.55 -26.45 2.70
C THR A 92 -0.13 -25.73 1.53
N LEU A 93 0.67 -25.02 0.71
CA LEU A 93 0.16 -24.33 -0.46
C LEU A 93 -0.29 -25.33 -1.53
N ASN A 94 -1.59 -25.30 -1.87
CA ASN A 94 -2.20 -26.16 -2.89
C ASN A 94 -2.80 -25.38 -4.05
N GLN A 95 -2.65 -24.05 -4.04
CA GLN A 95 -3.17 -23.18 -5.10
C GLN A 95 -2.23 -23.17 -6.31
N PRO A 96 -2.75 -23.16 -7.55
CA PRO A 96 -1.94 -23.09 -8.77
C PRO A 96 -1.31 -21.71 -8.97
N LYS A 97 -1.76 -20.73 -8.20
CA LYS A 97 -1.31 -19.34 -8.29
C LYS A 97 -1.38 -18.67 -6.93
N ILE A 98 -0.39 -17.84 -6.63
CA ILE A 98 -0.39 -16.90 -5.51
C ILE A 98 -0.78 -15.54 -6.05
N LYS A 99 -1.83 -14.93 -5.49
CA LYS A 99 -2.18 -13.54 -5.70
C LYS A 99 -2.09 -12.81 -4.39
N GLY A 100 -1.66 -11.55 -4.44
CA GLY A 100 -1.61 -10.77 -3.23
C GLY A 100 -1.43 -9.28 -3.48
N TYR A 101 -1.75 -8.52 -2.46
CA TYR A 101 -1.47 -7.09 -2.43
C TYR A 101 -1.09 -6.65 -1.02
N LEU A 102 -0.37 -5.56 -0.96
CA LEU A 102 -0.11 -4.83 0.28
C LEU A 102 -0.69 -3.42 0.22
N LYS A 103 -1.10 -2.91 1.38
CA LYS A 103 -1.54 -1.52 1.57
C LYS A 103 -0.81 -0.95 2.78
N THR A 104 -0.29 0.26 2.66
CA THR A 104 0.37 1.00 3.73
C THR A 104 -0.57 2.03 4.34
N GLU A 105 -0.49 2.26 5.64
CA GLU A 105 -1.29 3.30 6.31
C GLU A 105 -0.82 4.71 5.91
N ASN A 106 0.50 4.88 5.75
CA ASN A 106 1.15 6.10 5.27
C ASN A 106 2.04 5.77 4.08
N PRO A 107 2.42 6.73 3.24
CA PRO A 107 3.37 6.50 2.16
C PRO A 107 4.63 5.80 2.69
N MET A 108 4.86 4.59 2.25
CA MET A 108 5.91 3.71 2.73
C MET A 108 6.58 3.01 1.54
N ASN A 109 7.90 2.93 1.59
CA ASN A 109 8.69 2.24 0.60
C ASN A 109 8.83 0.75 0.95
N VAL A 110 7.76 -0.02 0.74
CA VAL A 110 7.73 -1.47 0.92
C VAL A 110 7.06 -2.15 -0.27
N ARG A 111 7.52 -3.34 -0.63
CA ARG A 111 6.97 -4.14 -1.73
C ARG A 111 7.12 -5.63 -1.47
N PHE A 112 6.47 -6.46 -2.28
CA PHE A 112 6.91 -7.82 -2.51
C PHE A 112 8.26 -7.75 -3.20
N ASN A 113 9.33 -7.96 -2.45
CA ASN A 113 10.68 -7.82 -2.97
C ASN A 113 11.08 -9.05 -3.79
N GLN A 114 10.83 -10.22 -3.25
CA GLN A 114 11.13 -11.50 -3.91
C GLN A 114 10.13 -12.57 -3.49
N ILE A 115 10.05 -13.60 -4.32
CA ILE A 115 9.50 -14.90 -3.98
C ILE A 115 10.65 -15.93 -4.01
N ARG A 116 10.73 -16.79 -2.99
CA ARG A 116 11.61 -17.97 -3.00
C ARG A 116 10.76 -19.19 -3.27
N MET A 117 11.19 -19.99 -4.21
CA MET A 117 10.53 -21.20 -4.64
C MET A 117 11.00 -22.42 -3.82
N PRO A 118 10.29 -23.57 -3.89
CA PRO A 118 10.65 -24.78 -3.16
C PRO A 118 12.06 -25.33 -3.48
N ASP A 119 12.58 -25.07 -4.68
CA ASP A 119 13.93 -25.43 -5.11
C ASP A 119 15.02 -24.45 -4.64
N ASN A 120 14.68 -23.48 -3.79
CA ASN A 120 15.52 -22.40 -3.28
C ASN A 120 15.94 -21.35 -4.31
N THR A 121 15.36 -21.35 -5.50
CA THR A 121 15.54 -20.27 -6.45
C THR A 121 14.66 -19.08 -6.10
N PHE A 122 15.01 -17.89 -6.60
CA PHE A 122 14.32 -16.65 -6.33
C PHE A 122 13.84 -16.00 -7.62
N ASP A 123 12.71 -15.31 -7.53
CA ASP A 123 12.20 -14.45 -8.60
C ASP A 123 11.78 -13.09 -8.01
N GLY A 124 11.70 -12.07 -8.84
CA GLY A 124 11.40 -10.68 -8.49
C GLY A 124 12.35 -9.67 -9.14
N PRO A 125 12.27 -8.41 -8.79
CA PRO A 125 11.35 -7.83 -7.81
C PRO A 125 9.93 -7.66 -8.34
N PHE A 126 8.96 -7.65 -7.41
CA PHE A 126 7.57 -7.31 -7.67
C PHE A 126 7.25 -5.91 -7.14
N GLY A 127 5.99 -5.50 -7.21
CA GLY A 127 5.50 -4.22 -6.69
C GLY A 127 4.69 -4.36 -5.40
N PRO A 128 3.70 -3.49 -5.19
CA PRO A 128 2.73 -3.62 -4.12
C PRO A 128 1.72 -4.75 -4.34
N THR A 129 1.75 -5.37 -5.52
CA THR A 129 0.93 -6.53 -5.88
C THR A 129 1.80 -7.64 -6.42
N ILE A 130 1.35 -8.88 -6.25
CA ILE A 130 1.97 -10.07 -6.82
C ILE A 130 0.91 -10.97 -7.45
N GLU A 131 1.24 -11.53 -8.62
CA GLU A 131 0.55 -12.66 -9.22
C GLU A 131 1.62 -13.62 -9.73
N TYR A 132 1.63 -14.85 -9.19
CA TYR A 132 2.71 -15.81 -9.42
C TYR A 132 2.18 -17.23 -9.58
N ASP A 133 2.56 -17.90 -10.66
CA ASP A 133 2.18 -19.29 -10.93
C ASP A 133 3.03 -20.25 -10.08
N THR A 134 2.39 -21.09 -9.28
CA THR A 134 3.04 -22.09 -8.41
C THR A 134 3.26 -23.39 -9.18
N LYS A 135 4.34 -23.42 -9.96
CA LYS A 135 4.67 -24.59 -10.83
C LYS A 135 5.20 -25.78 -10.06
N GLN A 136 5.72 -25.56 -8.85
CA GLN A 136 6.35 -26.58 -8.01
C GLN A 136 5.51 -26.79 -6.75
N LYS A 137 5.43 -28.04 -6.29
CA LYS A 137 4.85 -28.34 -4.98
C LYS A 137 5.87 -28.06 -3.88
N GLY A 138 5.44 -27.47 -2.79
CA GLY A 138 6.28 -27.19 -1.64
C GLY A 138 6.02 -25.83 -1.02
N GLU A 139 6.95 -25.41 -0.18
CA GLU A 139 6.88 -24.15 0.56
C GLU A 139 7.39 -22.99 -0.30
N TYR A 140 6.59 -21.95 -0.41
CA TYR A 140 6.96 -20.65 -1.02
C TYR A 140 7.16 -19.61 0.04
N TRP A 141 8.14 -18.71 -0.16
CA TRP A 141 8.39 -17.61 0.74
C TRP A 141 8.13 -16.30 0.01
N LEU A 142 7.27 -15.46 0.57
CA LEU A 142 7.08 -14.09 0.11
C LEU A 142 7.94 -13.16 0.98
N ILE A 143 8.84 -12.41 0.35
CA ILE A 143 9.80 -11.55 1.04
C ILE A 143 9.39 -10.09 0.85
N PHE A 144 9.10 -9.42 1.96
CA PHE A 144 8.78 -8.00 2.00
C PHE A 144 9.99 -7.22 2.48
N ALA A 145 10.37 -6.22 1.73
CA ALA A 145 11.49 -5.35 2.05
C ALA A 145 11.35 -3.99 1.36
N LYS A 146 12.21 -3.04 1.72
CA LYS A 146 12.31 -1.75 1.03
C LYS A 146 12.70 -1.93 -0.44
N ASN A 147 12.25 -0.99 -1.26
CA ASN A 147 12.73 -0.85 -2.63
C ASN A 147 13.95 0.09 -2.64
N ASN A 148 15.13 -0.43 -2.92
CA ASN A 148 16.35 0.36 -2.94
C ASN A 148 16.41 1.41 -4.06
N MET A 149 15.49 1.35 -5.02
CA MET A 149 15.42 2.25 -6.18
C MET A 149 14.31 3.31 -6.05
N ALA A 150 13.62 3.36 -4.91
CA ALA A 150 12.54 4.30 -4.69
C ALA A 150 12.74 5.07 -3.38
N ASP A 151 12.30 6.32 -3.38
CA ASP A 151 12.23 7.14 -2.18
C ASP A 151 11.06 6.72 -1.27
N GLY A 152 11.09 7.17 -0.03
CA GLY A 152 10.04 6.93 0.95
C GLY A 152 10.54 6.26 2.22
N GLN A 153 9.68 6.25 3.22
CA GLN A 153 10.00 5.68 4.54
C GLN A 153 10.06 4.15 4.45
N PRO A 154 11.18 3.52 4.82
CA PRO A 154 11.30 2.06 4.78
C PRO A 154 10.68 1.37 5.98
N VAL A 155 10.22 2.12 7.00
CA VAL A 155 9.67 1.62 8.26
C VAL A 155 8.21 2.00 8.39
N GLY A 156 7.43 1.18 9.07
CA GLY A 156 6.02 1.43 9.33
C GLY A 156 5.16 0.18 9.25
N LYS A 157 3.85 0.40 9.35
CA LYS A 157 2.84 -0.65 9.30
C LYS A 157 2.22 -0.77 7.92
N PHE A 158 1.93 -1.99 7.54
CA PHE A 158 1.23 -2.28 6.30
C PHE A 158 0.38 -3.54 6.44
N PHE A 159 -0.68 -3.57 5.68
CA PHE A 159 -1.57 -4.72 5.56
C PHE A 159 -1.20 -5.56 4.34
N VAL A 160 -1.30 -6.87 4.47
CA VAL A 160 -1.10 -7.82 3.37
C VAL A 160 -2.30 -8.74 3.26
N LYS A 161 -2.78 -8.95 2.03
CA LYS A 161 -3.71 -10.04 1.70
C LYS A 161 -3.06 -10.96 0.69
N ILE A 162 -3.13 -12.27 0.94
CA ILE A 162 -2.67 -13.34 0.04
C ILE A 162 -3.85 -14.28 -0.22
N GLU A 163 -4.07 -14.61 -1.49
CA GLU A 163 -5.14 -15.52 -1.96
C GLU A 163 -4.69 -16.36 -3.13
#